data_fe2e39dd22985dd1701531432ad33dfc
#
_entry.id   fe2e39dd22985dd1701531432ad33dfc
#
_cell.length_a   1.000
_cell.length_b   1.000
_cell.length_c   1.000
_cell.angle_alpha   90.00
_cell.angle_beta   90.00
_cell.angle_gamma   90.00
#
_symmetry.space_group_name_H-M   'P 1'
#
loop_
_entity.id
_entity.type
_entity.pdbx_description
1 polymer ?
#
loop_
_entity_poly.entity_id
_entity_poly.type
_entity_poly.pdbx_seq_one_letter_code
_entity_poly.pdbx_strand_id
1 'polypeptide(L)'
;GHSFGGCVVLDAAARRPSAVHSLTLIEPAMQNLAADDPHVEDFARKMEEAMTGATSPADRSTRFSTLVGIPSAIRDLTSPEERTRMGQAIVQLKLPSEETLRKQLSELRKEGVPLLIVTGGWNPAFEAIAAKISSMADGRHVVVRCDHHIPQLISDEFNQVLANFMQESDSSAKREASGP
;
A
#
# COMPACT_ATOMS: atom_id res chain seq x y z
N GLY A 1 3.21 -4.40 4.39
CA GLY A 1 2.73 -3.08 4.82
C GLY A 1 1.48 -2.64 4.08
N HIS A 2 0.53 -1.99 4.77
CA HIS A 2 -0.72 -1.52 4.20
C HIS A 2 -0.70 0.01 4.08
N SER A 3 -1.23 0.55 2.96
CA SER A 3 -1.40 1.99 2.73
C SER A 3 -0.08 2.76 2.94
N PHE A 4 -0.05 3.80 3.79
CA PHE A 4 1.19 4.52 4.17
C PHE A 4 2.22 3.60 4.83
N GLY A 5 1.78 2.58 5.59
CA GLY A 5 2.68 1.53 6.10
C GLY A 5 3.44 0.78 5.00
N GLY A 6 2.91 0.74 3.77
CA GLY A 6 3.63 0.25 2.60
C GLY A 6 4.89 1.06 2.29
N CYS A 7 4.81 2.40 2.39
CA CYS A 7 5.98 3.27 2.21
C CYS A 7 7.03 3.04 3.31
N VAL A 8 6.58 2.83 4.55
CA VAL A 8 7.47 2.61 5.70
C VAL A 8 8.24 1.30 5.57
N VAL A 9 7.54 0.19 5.22
CA VAL A 9 8.23 -1.11 5.08
C VAL A 9 9.09 -1.17 3.82
N LEU A 10 8.73 -0.45 2.75
CA LEU A 10 9.57 -0.31 1.56
C LEU A 10 10.88 0.40 1.90
N ASP A 11 10.83 1.52 2.63
CA ASP A 11 12.03 2.24 3.09
C ASP A 11 12.92 1.35 3.97
N ALA A 12 12.32 0.65 4.92
CA ALA A 12 13.05 -0.26 5.80
C ALA A 12 13.72 -1.41 5.03
N ALA A 13 12.98 -2.02 4.09
CA ALA A 13 13.49 -3.11 3.25
C ALA A 13 14.63 -2.64 2.33
N ALA A 14 14.48 -1.48 1.69
CA ALA A 14 15.49 -0.93 0.78
C ALA A 14 16.80 -0.53 1.50
N ARG A 15 16.74 -0.20 2.80
CA ARG A 15 17.93 0.07 3.61
C ARG A 15 18.71 -1.18 3.98
N ARG A 16 18.07 -2.34 4.05
CA ARG A 16 18.68 -3.62 4.45
C ARG A 16 18.09 -4.78 3.65
N PRO A 17 18.19 -4.78 2.32
CA PRO A 17 17.51 -5.76 1.48
C PRO A 17 17.95 -7.21 1.78
N SER A 18 19.22 -7.42 2.13
CA SER A 18 19.75 -8.74 2.51
C SER A 18 19.13 -9.33 3.80
N ALA A 19 18.42 -8.53 4.60
CA ALA A 19 17.70 -8.99 5.78
C ALA A 19 16.20 -9.26 5.50
N VAL A 20 15.77 -9.14 4.25
CA VAL A 20 14.35 -9.26 3.84
C VAL A 20 14.18 -10.50 2.97
N HIS A 21 13.41 -11.47 3.45
CA HIS A 21 13.08 -12.68 2.69
C HIS A 21 12.04 -12.42 1.60
N SER A 22 11.08 -11.54 1.87
CA SER A 22 10.06 -11.09 0.91
C SER A 22 9.37 -9.83 1.44
N LEU A 23 8.74 -9.07 0.55
CA LEU A 23 7.98 -7.88 0.91
C LEU A 23 6.57 -7.96 0.33
N THR A 24 5.55 -7.65 1.15
CA THR A 24 4.17 -7.51 0.69
C THR A 24 3.67 -6.08 0.91
N LEU A 25 3.19 -5.45 -0.16
CA LEU A 25 2.58 -4.14 -0.17
C LEU A 25 1.08 -4.29 -0.44
N ILE A 26 0.23 -3.78 0.46
CA ILE A 26 -1.22 -3.89 0.38
C ILE A 26 -1.78 -2.49 0.18
N GLU A 27 -2.47 -2.24 -0.95
CA GLU A 27 -3.04 -0.91 -1.25
C GLU A 27 -2.05 0.24 -0.95
N PRO A 28 -0.79 0.21 -1.46
CA PRO A 28 0.26 1.13 -1.02
C PRO A 28 -0.04 2.58 -1.39
N ALA A 29 0.18 3.50 -0.45
CA ALA A 29 0.00 4.95 -0.65
C ALA A 29 1.19 5.56 -1.40
N MET A 30 1.43 5.13 -2.65
CA MET A 30 2.57 5.52 -3.49
C MET A 30 2.15 6.32 -4.72
N GLN A 31 1.18 7.23 -4.57
CA GLN A 31 0.59 8.03 -5.65
C GLN A 31 1.65 8.78 -6.48
N ASN A 32 2.72 9.26 -5.83
CA ASN A 32 3.79 9.97 -6.52
C ASN A 32 4.51 9.13 -7.58
N LEU A 33 4.39 7.80 -7.54
CA LEU A 33 5.00 6.91 -8.52
C LEU A 33 4.26 6.87 -9.85
N ALA A 34 2.96 7.16 -9.83
CA ALA A 34 2.06 7.12 -10.98
C ALA A 34 1.23 8.41 -11.08
N ALA A 35 1.86 9.56 -10.74
CA ALA A 35 1.17 10.86 -10.71
C ALA A 35 0.72 11.33 -12.11
N ASP A 36 1.28 10.74 -13.17
CA ASP A 36 0.92 10.95 -14.57
C ASP A 36 -0.31 10.12 -15.03
N ASP A 37 -0.79 9.19 -14.21
CA ASP A 37 -2.00 8.43 -14.50
C ASP A 37 -3.26 9.23 -14.15
N PRO A 38 -4.25 9.35 -15.06
CA PRO A 38 -5.44 10.17 -14.83
C PRO A 38 -6.31 9.72 -13.65
N HIS A 39 -6.31 8.43 -13.30
CA HIS A 39 -7.03 7.93 -12.14
C HIS A 39 -6.33 8.31 -10.84
N VAL A 40 -4.99 8.32 -10.84
CA VAL A 40 -4.19 8.75 -9.69
C VAL A 40 -4.30 10.24 -9.48
N GLU A 41 -4.29 11.04 -10.55
CA GLU A 41 -4.51 12.48 -10.52
C GLU A 41 -5.90 12.82 -9.94
N ASP A 42 -6.96 12.16 -10.43
CA ASP A 42 -8.33 12.35 -9.92
C ASP A 42 -8.45 11.97 -8.44
N PHE A 43 -7.84 10.85 -8.04
CA PHE A 43 -7.81 10.45 -6.64
C PHE A 43 -7.07 11.44 -5.75
N ALA A 44 -5.92 11.96 -6.19
CA ALA A 44 -5.14 12.97 -5.47
C ALA A 44 -5.94 14.28 -5.31
N ARG A 45 -6.62 14.73 -6.36
CA ARG A 45 -7.50 15.92 -6.33
C ARG A 45 -8.65 15.72 -5.32
N LYS A 46 -9.34 14.59 -5.35
CA LYS A 46 -10.41 14.26 -4.39
C LYS A 46 -9.88 14.18 -2.94
N MET A 47 -8.66 13.68 -2.76
CA MET A 47 -8.01 13.67 -1.45
C MET A 47 -7.75 15.08 -0.94
N GLU A 48 -7.22 15.97 -1.78
CA GLU A 48 -6.99 17.38 -1.44
C GLU A 48 -8.29 18.09 -1.08
N GLU A 49 -9.35 17.91 -1.88
CA GLU A 49 -10.68 18.46 -1.61
C GLU A 49 -11.26 17.96 -0.29
N ALA A 50 -11.11 16.67 0.02
CA ALA A 50 -11.56 16.08 1.28
C ALA A 50 -10.80 16.65 2.48
N MET A 51 -9.49 16.88 2.33
CA MET A 51 -8.64 17.41 3.39
C MET A 51 -8.87 18.90 3.65
N THR A 52 -8.94 19.71 2.59
CA THR A 52 -9.11 21.17 2.66
C THR A 52 -10.53 21.57 3.03
N GLY A 53 -11.55 20.81 2.59
CA GLY A 53 -12.96 21.04 2.92
C GLY A 53 -13.37 20.57 4.33
N ALA A 54 -12.46 19.95 5.09
CA ALA A 54 -12.80 19.45 6.41
C ALA A 54 -12.93 20.58 7.45
N THR A 55 -14.00 20.55 8.24
CA THR A 55 -14.31 21.56 9.26
C THR A 55 -13.71 21.28 10.64
N SER A 56 -13.24 20.05 10.85
CA SER A 56 -12.57 19.61 12.09
C SER A 56 -11.66 18.42 11.82
N PRO A 57 -10.75 18.07 12.75
CA PRO A 57 -9.97 16.83 12.62
C PRO A 57 -10.84 15.58 12.52
N ALA A 58 -11.91 15.47 13.29
CA ALA A 58 -12.83 14.33 13.23
C ALA A 58 -13.55 14.24 11.86
N ASP A 59 -14.00 15.38 11.30
CA ASP A 59 -14.58 15.46 9.96
C ASP A 59 -13.55 15.04 8.89
N ARG A 60 -12.31 15.49 9.02
CA ARG A 60 -11.21 15.07 8.13
C ARG A 60 -11.00 13.56 8.14
N SER A 61 -10.97 12.94 9.30
CA SER A 61 -10.88 11.48 9.44
C SER A 61 -12.05 10.78 8.75
N THR A 62 -13.26 11.29 8.90
CA THR A 62 -14.45 10.73 8.26
C THR A 62 -14.39 10.85 6.74
N ARG A 63 -14.02 12.01 6.20
CA ARG A 63 -13.88 12.26 4.76
C ARG A 63 -12.79 11.37 4.16
N PHE A 64 -11.64 11.27 4.81
CA PHE A 64 -10.57 10.38 4.41
C PHE A 64 -11.03 8.92 4.35
N SER A 65 -11.61 8.41 5.44
CA SER A 65 -12.08 7.02 5.53
C SER A 65 -13.16 6.72 4.48
N THR A 66 -14.01 7.69 4.16
CA THR A 66 -15.01 7.56 3.10
C THR A 66 -14.35 7.49 1.72
N LEU A 67 -13.39 8.37 1.44
CA LEU A 67 -12.70 8.42 0.15
C LEU A 67 -11.90 7.15 -0.12
N VAL A 68 -11.26 6.57 0.89
CA VAL A 68 -10.53 5.29 0.78
C VAL A 68 -11.45 4.07 0.95
N GLY A 69 -12.77 4.24 0.91
CA GLY A 69 -13.74 3.16 0.86
C GLY A 69 -13.82 2.31 2.15
N ILE A 70 -13.39 2.83 3.32
CA ILE A 70 -13.54 2.08 4.57
C ILE A 70 -15.03 1.88 4.88
N PRO A 71 -15.50 0.64 5.06
CA PRO A 71 -16.90 0.36 5.37
C PRO A 71 -17.40 1.11 6.60
N SER A 72 -18.67 1.60 6.55
CA SER A 72 -19.27 2.35 7.67
C SER A 72 -19.25 1.56 8.97
N ALA A 73 -19.55 0.26 8.91
CA ALA A 73 -19.51 -0.63 10.07
C ALA A 73 -18.14 -0.64 10.79
N ILE A 74 -17.03 -0.48 10.04
CA ILE A 74 -15.68 -0.39 10.61
C ILE A 74 -15.41 1.03 11.13
N ARG A 75 -15.84 2.06 10.37
CA ARG A 75 -15.69 3.46 10.80
C ARG A 75 -16.45 3.76 12.10
N ASP A 76 -17.60 3.13 12.28
CA ASP A 76 -18.45 3.32 13.46
C ASP A 76 -17.89 2.69 14.74
N LEU A 77 -16.93 1.77 14.61
CA LEU A 77 -16.17 1.22 15.74
C LEU A 77 -15.14 2.19 16.30
N THR A 78 -14.78 3.24 15.54
CA THR A 78 -13.78 4.22 15.95
C THR A 78 -14.40 5.27 16.89
N SER A 79 -13.82 5.46 18.06
CA SER A 79 -14.29 6.47 19.02
C SER A 79 -14.13 7.91 18.50
N PRO A 80 -14.87 8.91 19.02
CA PRO A 80 -14.71 10.30 18.64
C PRO A 80 -13.27 10.82 18.88
N GLU A 81 -12.63 10.39 19.96
CA GLU A 81 -11.26 10.75 20.31
C GLU A 81 -10.26 10.16 19.31
N GLU A 82 -10.45 8.92 18.90
CA GLU A 82 -9.60 8.27 17.88
C GLU A 82 -9.76 8.91 16.52
N ARG A 83 -11.01 9.23 16.11
CA ARG A 83 -11.24 9.99 14.86
C ARG A 83 -10.54 11.34 14.88
N THR A 84 -10.57 12.05 16.01
CA THR A 84 -9.88 13.32 16.16
C THR A 84 -8.36 13.14 16.01
N ARG A 85 -7.76 12.18 16.72
CA ARG A 85 -6.33 11.88 16.62
C ARG A 85 -5.93 11.47 15.19
N MET A 86 -6.71 10.61 14.54
CA MET A 86 -6.49 10.20 13.16
C MET A 86 -6.51 11.40 12.21
N GLY A 87 -7.50 12.27 12.32
CA GLY A 87 -7.61 13.46 11.48
C GLY A 87 -6.52 14.50 11.72
N GLN A 88 -5.93 14.54 12.94
CA GLN A 88 -4.72 15.31 13.23
C GLN A 88 -3.47 14.68 12.61
N ALA A 89 -3.36 13.35 12.65
CA ALA A 89 -2.21 12.63 12.12
C ALA A 89 -2.14 12.66 10.59
N ILE A 90 -3.26 12.54 9.90
CA ILE A 90 -3.32 12.47 8.43
C ILE A 90 -2.62 13.68 7.78
N VAL A 91 -2.78 14.90 8.31
CA VAL A 91 -2.16 16.10 7.74
C VAL A 91 -0.64 16.17 7.97
N GLN A 92 -0.12 15.35 8.85
CA GLN A 92 1.32 15.26 9.10
C GLN A 92 2.01 14.21 8.19
N LEU A 93 1.24 13.36 7.51
CA LEU A 93 1.78 12.36 6.62
C LEU A 93 2.40 13.02 5.39
N LYS A 94 3.66 12.69 5.14
CA LYS A 94 4.38 13.11 3.93
C LYS A 94 4.69 11.87 3.10
N LEU A 95 4.10 11.81 1.92
CA LEU A 95 4.41 10.74 0.98
C LEU A 95 5.83 10.91 0.44
N PRO A 96 6.57 9.80 0.26
CA PRO A 96 7.89 9.84 -0.37
C PRO A 96 7.80 10.42 -1.79
N SER A 97 8.87 11.08 -2.24
CA SER A 97 8.97 11.55 -3.62
C SER A 97 9.05 10.37 -4.59
N GLU A 98 8.69 10.61 -5.86
CA GLU A 98 8.84 9.63 -6.93
C GLU A 98 10.27 9.11 -7.02
N GLU A 99 11.25 10.00 -6.97
CA GLU A 99 12.69 9.64 -7.00
C GLU A 99 13.06 8.68 -5.86
N THR A 100 12.60 8.96 -4.64
CA THR A 100 12.83 8.11 -3.48
C THR A 100 12.23 6.72 -3.68
N LEU A 101 10.96 6.64 -4.11
CA LEU A 101 10.28 5.38 -4.35
C LEU A 101 10.95 4.57 -5.46
N ARG A 102 11.34 5.22 -6.58
CA ARG A 102 12.07 4.58 -7.68
C ARG A 102 13.40 3.98 -7.22
N LYS A 103 14.17 4.72 -6.45
CA LYS A 103 15.43 4.24 -5.87
C LYS A 103 15.20 3.02 -4.98
N GLN A 104 14.24 3.07 -4.07
CA GLN A 104 13.93 1.97 -3.15
C GLN A 104 13.50 0.70 -3.89
N LEU A 105 12.60 0.81 -4.86
CA LEU A 105 12.17 -0.33 -5.68
C LEU A 105 13.31 -0.91 -6.52
N SER A 106 14.18 -0.05 -7.07
CA SER A 106 15.37 -0.48 -7.80
C SER A 106 16.35 -1.27 -6.93
N GLU A 107 16.57 -0.87 -5.68
CA GLU A 107 17.42 -1.61 -4.74
C GLU A 107 16.82 -2.99 -4.43
N LEU A 108 15.52 -3.10 -4.17
CA LEU A 108 14.89 -4.40 -3.93
C LEU A 108 15.00 -5.32 -5.16
N ARG A 109 14.77 -4.78 -6.37
CA ARG A 109 14.90 -5.55 -7.60
C ARG A 109 16.32 -6.05 -7.81
N LYS A 110 17.31 -5.18 -7.61
CA LYS A 110 18.74 -5.50 -7.74
C LYS A 110 19.17 -6.63 -6.81
N GLU A 111 18.68 -6.62 -5.59
CA GLU A 111 18.98 -7.63 -4.57
C GLU A 111 18.05 -8.87 -4.67
N GLY A 112 17.17 -8.92 -5.67
CA GLY A 112 16.29 -10.06 -5.90
C GLY A 112 15.24 -10.29 -4.80
N VAL A 113 14.86 -9.26 -4.03
CA VAL A 113 13.86 -9.40 -2.97
C VAL A 113 12.48 -9.66 -3.58
N PRO A 114 11.85 -10.81 -3.32
CA PRO A 114 10.51 -11.10 -3.83
C PRO A 114 9.50 -10.06 -3.34
N LEU A 115 8.68 -9.54 -4.27
CA LEU A 115 7.69 -8.50 -3.98
C LEU A 115 6.30 -8.94 -4.39
N LEU A 116 5.35 -8.89 -3.46
CA LEU A 116 3.92 -9.03 -3.70
C LEU A 116 3.21 -7.70 -3.52
N ILE A 117 2.39 -7.31 -4.49
CA ILE A 117 1.49 -6.18 -4.39
C ILE A 117 0.05 -6.72 -4.37
N VAL A 118 -0.73 -6.34 -3.37
CA VAL A 118 -2.14 -6.74 -3.25
C VAL A 118 -3.02 -5.52 -3.32
N THR A 119 -4.04 -5.57 -4.20
CA THR A 119 -5.08 -4.55 -4.31
C THR A 119 -6.47 -5.17 -4.17
N GLY A 120 -7.47 -4.34 -3.92
CA GLY A 120 -8.87 -4.77 -3.82
C GLY A 120 -9.64 -4.72 -5.14
N GLY A 121 -9.11 -4.09 -6.19
CA GLY A 121 -9.82 -3.89 -7.46
C GLY A 121 -10.98 -2.90 -7.39
N TRP A 122 -11.09 -2.14 -6.31
CA TRP A 122 -12.20 -1.21 -6.05
C TRP A 122 -11.95 0.21 -6.60
N ASN A 123 -10.68 0.59 -6.76
CA ASN A 123 -10.30 1.93 -7.19
C ASN A 123 -9.18 1.87 -8.24
N PRO A 124 -9.42 2.39 -9.46
CA PRO A 124 -8.44 2.37 -10.54
C PRO A 124 -7.09 3.02 -10.21
N ALA A 125 -7.06 4.00 -9.31
CA ALA A 125 -5.82 4.65 -8.90
C ALA A 125 -4.86 3.66 -8.20
N PHE A 126 -5.37 2.80 -7.31
CA PHE A 126 -4.54 1.79 -6.65
C PHE A 126 -4.08 0.71 -7.62
N GLU A 127 -4.90 0.36 -8.61
CA GLU A 127 -4.51 -0.57 -9.68
C GLU A 127 -3.38 0.01 -10.53
N ALA A 128 -3.44 1.28 -10.90
CA ALA A 128 -2.38 1.97 -11.65
C ALA A 128 -1.07 2.04 -10.84
N ILE A 129 -1.15 2.38 -9.55
CA ILE A 129 0.00 2.39 -8.64
C ILE A 129 0.61 0.98 -8.56
N ALA A 130 -0.20 -0.06 -8.35
CA ALA A 130 0.26 -1.44 -8.27
C ALA A 130 0.93 -1.92 -9.56
N ALA A 131 0.35 -1.61 -10.72
CA ALA A 131 0.94 -1.91 -12.02
C ALA A 131 2.31 -1.23 -12.20
N LYS A 132 2.44 0.03 -11.77
CA LYS A 132 3.71 0.76 -11.83
C LYS A 132 4.77 0.12 -10.94
N ILE A 133 4.43 -0.23 -9.69
CA ILE A 133 5.34 -0.91 -8.76
C ILE A 133 5.77 -2.26 -9.33
N SER A 134 4.82 -3.07 -9.81
CA SER A 134 5.06 -4.38 -10.41
C SER A 134 6.06 -4.29 -11.56
N SER A 135 5.84 -3.35 -12.49
CA SER A 135 6.73 -3.16 -13.65
C SER A 135 8.15 -2.72 -13.27
N MET A 136 8.31 -1.97 -12.19
CA MET A 136 9.59 -1.41 -11.75
C MET A 136 10.43 -2.40 -10.95
N ALA A 137 9.79 -3.18 -10.10
CA ALA A 137 10.48 -4.07 -9.15
C ALA A 137 10.33 -5.56 -9.50
N ASP A 138 9.78 -5.88 -10.66
CA ASP A 138 9.46 -7.26 -11.07
C ASP A 138 8.56 -7.98 -10.05
N GLY A 139 7.67 -7.20 -9.43
CA GLY A 139 6.77 -7.66 -8.38
C GLY A 139 5.52 -8.34 -8.93
N ARG A 140 5.02 -9.32 -8.19
CA ARG A 140 3.74 -9.98 -8.50
C ARG A 140 2.57 -9.14 -7.98
N HIS A 141 1.66 -8.74 -8.88
CA HIS A 141 0.42 -8.07 -8.52
C HIS A 141 -0.75 -9.07 -8.45
N VAL A 142 -1.51 -9.02 -7.37
CA VAL A 142 -2.71 -9.85 -7.15
C VAL A 142 -3.86 -8.96 -6.70
N VAL A 143 -5.03 -9.14 -7.31
CA VAL A 143 -6.27 -8.46 -6.93
C VAL A 143 -7.09 -9.40 -6.04
N VAL A 144 -7.22 -9.07 -4.77
CA VAL A 144 -8.15 -9.72 -3.83
C VAL A 144 -9.42 -8.87 -3.78
N ARG A 145 -10.42 -9.26 -4.57
CA ARG A 145 -11.60 -8.41 -4.83
C ARG A 145 -12.36 -8.04 -3.58
N CYS A 146 -12.51 -6.73 -3.37
CA CYS A 146 -13.32 -6.14 -2.31
C CYS A 146 -13.75 -4.72 -2.71
N ASP A 147 -14.67 -4.12 -1.96
CA ASP A 147 -15.22 -2.79 -2.25
C ASP A 147 -14.51 -1.67 -1.46
N HIS A 148 -13.28 -1.91 -0.98
CA HIS A 148 -12.62 -1.00 -0.04
C HIS A 148 -11.11 -1.20 0.05
N HIS A 149 -10.43 -0.28 0.77
CA HIS A 149 -8.98 -0.18 0.93
C HIS A 149 -8.35 -1.20 1.92
N ILE A 150 -9.09 -2.18 2.41
CA ILE A 150 -8.62 -3.09 3.46
C ILE A 150 -8.83 -4.58 3.10
N PRO A 151 -8.35 -5.06 1.94
CA PRO A 151 -8.58 -6.44 1.49
C PRO A 151 -8.09 -7.47 2.50
N GLN A 152 -7.06 -7.15 3.28
CA GLN A 152 -6.46 -8.04 4.27
C GLN A 152 -7.35 -8.32 5.50
N LEU A 153 -8.42 -7.56 5.72
CA LEU A 153 -9.25 -7.73 6.93
C LEU A 153 -10.45 -8.64 6.74
N ILE A 154 -10.80 -9.02 5.51
CA ILE A 154 -12.11 -9.64 5.23
C ILE A 154 -12.05 -10.89 4.36
N SER A 155 -10.87 -11.33 3.94
CA SER A 155 -10.80 -12.38 2.93
C SER A 155 -9.87 -13.52 3.33
N ASP A 156 -10.42 -14.73 3.38
CA ASP A 156 -9.61 -15.95 3.47
C ASP A 156 -8.71 -16.09 2.22
N GLU A 157 -9.13 -15.56 1.08
CA GLU A 157 -8.33 -15.49 -0.14
C GLU A 157 -7.04 -14.69 0.09
N PHE A 158 -7.09 -13.55 0.80
CA PHE A 158 -5.89 -12.79 1.13
C PHE A 158 -4.88 -13.63 1.92
N ASN A 159 -5.35 -14.35 2.94
CA ASN A 159 -4.50 -15.20 3.76
C ASN A 159 -3.83 -16.31 2.93
N GLN A 160 -4.57 -16.91 1.99
CA GLN A 160 -4.05 -17.93 1.10
C GLN A 160 -3.01 -17.37 0.12
N VAL A 161 -3.29 -16.21 -0.49
CA VAL A 161 -2.35 -15.51 -1.38
C VAL A 161 -1.04 -15.19 -0.65
N LEU A 162 -1.14 -14.64 0.57
CA LEU A 162 0.03 -14.30 1.37
C LEU A 162 0.83 -15.54 1.77
N ALA A 163 0.16 -16.59 2.26
CA ALA A 163 0.82 -17.83 2.69
C ALA A 163 1.56 -18.51 1.51
N ASN A 164 0.93 -18.60 0.35
CA ASN A 164 1.54 -19.16 -0.85
C ASN A 164 2.77 -18.37 -1.27
N PHE A 165 2.67 -17.03 -1.31
CA PHE A 165 3.78 -16.17 -1.66
C PHE A 165 4.97 -16.32 -0.70
N MET A 166 4.73 -16.39 0.60
CA MET A 166 5.78 -16.58 1.59
C MET A 166 6.47 -17.95 1.42
N GLN A 167 5.72 -19.03 1.20
CA GLN A 167 6.26 -20.37 0.97
C GLN A 167 7.11 -20.46 -0.31
N GLU A 168 6.65 -19.82 -1.39
CA GLU A 168 7.40 -19.75 -2.65
C GLU A 168 8.72 -19.01 -2.46
N SER A 169 8.70 -17.87 -1.74
CA SER A 169 9.88 -17.06 -1.45
C SER A 169 10.90 -17.82 -0.61
N ASP A 170 10.46 -18.51 0.44
CA ASP A 170 11.34 -19.32 1.29
C ASP A 170 11.96 -20.51 0.54
N SER A 171 11.21 -21.10 -0.40
CA SER A 171 11.68 -22.23 -1.21
C SER A 171 12.72 -21.81 -2.24
N SER A 172 12.62 -20.59 -2.77
CA SER A 172 13.58 -20.01 -3.71
C SER A 172 14.90 -19.70 -3.01
N ALA A 173 14.85 -19.04 -1.83
CA ALA A 173 16.03 -18.73 -1.05
C ALA A 173 16.82 -19.98 -0.64
N LYS A 174 16.12 -21.08 -0.28
CA LYS A 174 16.78 -22.36 0.06
C LYS A 174 17.47 -23.02 -1.14
N ARG A 175 16.93 -22.90 -2.34
CA ARG A 175 17.56 -23.44 -3.58
C ARG A 175 18.83 -22.68 -3.93
N GLU A 176 18.84 -21.36 -3.80
CA GLU A 176 20.02 -20.55 -4.04
C GLU A 176 21.14 -20.80 -3.03
N ALA A 177 20.79 -21.02 -1.76
CA ALA A 177 21.74 -21.38 -0.69
C ALA A 177 22.30 -22.83 -0.83
N SER A 178 21.64 -23.70 -1.61
CA SER A 178 21.99 -25.10 -1.84
C SER A 178 22.63 -25.34 -3.21
N GLY A 179 23.03 -24.27 -3.93
CA GLY A 179 23.63 -24.34 -5.25
C GLY A 179 24.88 -25.26 -5.32
N PRO A 180 25.26 -25.72 -6.52
CA PRO A 180 26.05 -26.91 -6.77
C PRO A 180 27.44 -26.91 -6.15
#